data_5caada58bf9751a9ceabfca686060d2d
#
_entry.id   5caada58bf9751a9ceabfca686060d2d
#
_cell.length_a   1.000
_cell.length_b   1.000
_cell.length_c   1.000
_cell.angle_alpha   90.00
_cell.angle_beta   90.00
_cell.angle_gamma   90.00
#
_symmetry.space_group_name_H-M   'P 1'
#
loop_
_entity.id
_entity.type
_entity.pdbx_description
1 polymer ?
#
loop_
_entity_poly.entity_id
_entity_poly.type
_entity_poly.pdbx_seq_one_letter_code
_entity_poly.pdbx_strand_id
1 'polypeptide(L)'
;MTITVGLDDYLVHGIHGFYDKEHLKPQPFNISIRVNLSSAVEDGQIGTTIDYAHLQQAIDAVVLNSEPIRLLESMAQRISEKIQSAKIVEKVFVRIEKPEAPLPHPGGLPYIEYTWNR
;
A
#
# COMPACT_ATOMS: atom_id res chain seq x y z
N MET A 1 -22.62 -5.00 -9.83
CA MET A 1 -21.72 -6.01 -9.24
C MET A 1 -20.33 -5.44 -9.11
N THR A 2 -19.70 -5.63 -7.97
CA THR A 2 -18.34 -5.11 -7.71
C THR A 2 -17.42 -6.28 -7.38
N ILE A 3 -16.24 -6.30 -8.01
CA ILE A 3 -15.18 -7.24 -7.69
C ILE A 3 -14.07 -6.48 -6.98
N THR A 4 -13.63 -7.01 -5.86
CA THR A 4 -12.47 -6.48 -5.13
C THR A 4 -11.35 -7.50 -5.21
N VAL A 5 -10.18 -7.04 -5.66
CA VAL A 5 -8.94 -7.81 -5.61
C VAL A 5 -8.04 -7.17 -4.56
N GLY A 6 -7.45 -7.97 -3.69
CA GLY A 6 -6.67 -7.42 -2.59
C GLY A 6 -5.47 -8.24 -2.21
N LEU A 7 -4.65 -7.62 -1.39
CA LEU A 7 -3.49 -8.21 -0.74
C LEU A 7 -3.51 -7.69 0.70
N ASP A 8 -3.69 -8.58 1.66
CA ASP A 8 -3.75 -8.21 3.08
C ASP A 8 -2.44 -8.55 3.79
N ASP A 9 -2.10 -7.70 4.75
CA ASP A 9 -1.05 -7.98 5.74
C ASP A 9 0.32 -8.31 5.13
N TYR A 10 0.72 -7.56 4.10
CA TYR A 10 2.05 -7.70 3.54
C TYR A 10 3.05 -6.91 4.39
N LEU A 11 3.92 -7.63 5.09
CA LEU A 11 4.93 -7.05 5.97
C LEU A 11 6.20 -6.77 5.19
N VAL A 12 6.59 -5.49 5.14
CA VAL A 12 7.83 -5.04 4.49
C VAL A 12 8.61 -4.15 5.45
N HIS A 13 9.92 -4.11 5.28
CA HIS A 13 10.79 -3.28 6.10
C HIS A 13 11.37 -2.14 5.26
N GLY A 14 11.43 -0.95 5.84
CA GLY A 14 12.00 0.22 5.18
C GLY A 14 12.45 1.28 6.18
N ILE A 15 13.25 2.23 5.68
CA ILE A 15 13.82 3.30 6.50
C ILE A 15 12.95 4.56 6.43
N HIS A 16 11.65 4.41 6.71
CA HIS A 16 10.67 5.49 6.59
C HIS A 16 10.17 5.96 7.94
N GLY A 17 9.83 7.23 8.04
CA GLY A 17 9.29 7.84 9.25
C GLY A 17 9.57 9.33 9.26
N PHE A 18 8.80 10.07 10.09
CA PHE A 18 8.92 11.51 10.17
C PHE A 18 10.28 11.96 10.74
N TYR A 19 10.79 11.24 11.73
CA TYR A 19 12.01 11.62 12.44
C TYR A 19 13.26 11.04 11.76
N ASP A 20 14.34 11.82 11.73
CA ASP A 20 15.60 11.39 11.10
C ASP A 20 16.16 10.11 11.71
N LYS A 21 15.96 9.90 13.02
CA LYS A 21 16.41 8.68 13.70
C LYS A 21 15.74 7.42 13.18
N GLU A 22 14.54 7.54 12.57
CA GLU A 22 13.84 6.40 11.98
C GLU A 22 14.45 5.97 10.65
N HIS A 23 15.35 6.76 10.09
CA HIS A 23 16.02 6.47 8.82
C HIS A 23 17.32 5.70 9.00
N LEU A 24 17.71 5.40 10.25
CA LEU A 24 18.99 4.75 10.55
C LEU A 24 18.97 3.24 10.35
N LYS A 25 17.81 2.63 10.45
CA LYS A 25 17.63 1.19 10.24
C LYS A 25 16.21 0.89 9.76
N PRO A 26 16.02 -0.21 9.02
CA PRO A 26 14.68 -0.61 8.59
C PRO A 26 13.76 -0.92 9.77
N GLN A 27 12.48 -0.59 9.60
CA GLN A 27 11.42 -0.96 10.52
C GLN A 27 10.26 -1.57 9.73
N PRO A 28 9.39 -2.36 10.40
CA PRO A 28 8.28 -3.02 9.72
C PRO A 28 7.13 -2.06 9.40
N PHE A 29 6.55 -2.26 8.23
CA PHE A 29 5.28 -1.66 7.81
C PHE A 29 4.39 -2.80 7.34
N ASN A 30 3.16 -2.85 7.86
CA ASN A 30 2.20 -3.86 7.46
C ASN A 30 1.18 -3.20 6.53
N ILE A 31 1.12 -3.64 5.27
CA ILE A 31 0.40 -2.94 4.23
C ILE A 31 -0.65 -3.85 3.60
N SER A 32 -1.87 -3.34 3.51
CA SER A 32 -2.98 -4.01 2.85
C SER A 32 -3.52 -3.11 1.73
N ILE A 33 -3.87 -3.73 0.60
CA ILE A 33 -4.43 -3.04 -0.56
C ILE A 33 -5.73 -3.73 -0.97
N ARG A 34 -6.75 -2.93 -1.33
CA ARG A 34 -7.98 -3.41 -1.95
C ARG A 34 -8.26 -2.58 -3.19
N VAL A 35 -8.55 -3.26 -4.29
CA VAL A 35 -8.80 -2.63 -5.59
C VAL A 35 -10.17 -3.05 -6.09
N ASN A 36 -11.02 -2.08 -6.42
CA ASN A 36 -12.32 -2.35 -7.04
C ASN A 36 -12.17 -2.23 -8.56
N LEU A 37 -12.74 -3.20 -9.28
CA LEU A 37 -12.69 -3.25 -10.73
C LEU A 37 -13.95 -2.63 -11.34
N SER A 38 -13.79 -1.93 -12.46
CA SER A 38 -14.87 -1.19 -13.14
C SER A 38 -15.61 -2.01 -14.19
N SER A 39 -15.09 -3.17 -14.57
CA SER A 39 -15.67 -3.97 -15.64
C SER A 39 -15.64 -5.46 -15.33
N ALA A 40 -16.41 -6.23 -16.13
CA ALA A 40 -16.47 -7.67 -15.97
C ALA A 40 -15.12 -8.33 -16.19
N VAL A 41 -14.83 -9.34 -15.38
CA VAL A 41 -13.63 -10.17 -15.50
C VAL A 41 -13.96 -11.37 -16.40
N GLU A 42 -13.04 -11.72 -17.27
CA GLU A 42 -13.16 -12.84 -18.19
C GLU A 42 -12.18 -13.93 -17.80
N ASP A 43 -12.69 -15.13 -17.53
CA ASP A 43 -11.86 -16.23 -17.04
C ASP A 43 -10.73 -16.57 -18.02
N GLY A 44 -9.52 -16.75 -17.49
CA GLY A 44 -8.33 -17.03 -18.26
C GLY A 44 -7.68 -15.79 -18.91
N GLN A 45 -8.28 -14.61 -18.78
CA GLN A 45 -7.79 -13.37 -19.38
C GLN A 45 -7.29 -12.44 -18.27
N ILE A 46 -6.02 -12.53 -17.95
CA ILE A 46 -5.41 -11.72 -16.85
C ILE A 46 -5.55 -10.22 -17.10
N GLY A 47 -5.59 -9.79 -18.37
CA GLY A 47 -5.76 -8.38 -18.72
C GLY A 47 -7.13 -7.80 -18.38
N THR A 48 -8.13 -8.62 -18.03
CA THR A 48 -9.45 -8.15 -17.62
C THR A 48 -9.58 -7.94 -16.12
N THR A 49 -8.51 -8.20 -15.37
CA THR A 49 -8.44 -8.04 -13.91
C THR A 49 -7.14 -7.33 -13.55
N ILE A 50 -6.87 -7.24 -12.26
CA ILE A 50 -5.55 -6.83 -11.75
C ILE A 50 -4.89 -8.05 -11.12
N ASP A 51 -3.62 -8.29 -11.48
CA ASP A 51 -2.84 -9.36 -10.87
C ASP A 51 -2.42 -8.90 -9.47
N TYR A 52 -2.76 -9.69 -8.44
CA TYR A 52 -2.36 -9.36 -7.06
C TYR A 52 -0.84 -9.33 -6.88
N ALA A 53 -0.06 -10.00 -7.74
CA ALA A 53 1.39 -9.85 -7.74
C ALA A 53 1.80 -8.41 -8.06
N HIS A 54 1.02 -7.70 -8.90
CA HIS A 54 1.26 -6.28 -9.17
C HIS A 54 1.04 -5.42 -7.93
N LEU A 55 0.08 -5.79 -7.06
CA LEU A 55 -0.14 -5.08 -5.80
C LEU A 55 1.09 -5.19 -4.89
N GLN A 56 1.65 -6.38 -4.78
CA GLN A 56 2.88 -6.59 -4.00
C GLN A 56 4.05 -5.81 -4.59
N GLN A 57 4.22 -5.86 -5.90
CA GLN A 57 5.28 -5.13 -6.60
C GLN A 57 5.16 -3.62 -6.42
N ALA A 58 3.95 -3.08 -6.39
CA ALA A 58 3.71 -1.66 -6.16
C ALA A 58 4.18 -1.25 -4.75
N ILE A 59 3.93 -2.08 -3.75
CA ILE A 59 4.42 -1.86 -2.38
C ILE A 59 5.95 -1.90 -2.36
N ASP A 60 6.54 -2.94 -2.94
CA ASP A 60 8.00 -3.11 -2.97
C ASP A 60 8.69 -1.91 -3.64
N ALA A 61 8.16 -1.45 -4.76
CA ALA A 61 8.73 -0.34 -5.50
C ALA A 61 8.77 0.96 -4.69
N VAL A 62 7.78 1.17 -3.82
CA VAL A 62 7.69 2.38 -2.99
C VAL A 62 8.50 2.22 -1.71
N VAL A 63 8.40 1.07 -1.03
CA VAL A 63 8.94 0.89 0.31
C VAL A 63 10.41 0.45 0.29
N LEU A 64 10.79 -0.45 -0.62
CA LEU A 64 12.12 -1.06 -0.59
C LEU A 64 13.19 -0.24 -1.33
N ASN A 65 12.80 0.52 -2.34
CA ASN A 65 13.75 1.14 -3.27
C ASN A 65 13.68 2.67 -3.31
N SER A 66 13.06 3.28 -2.30
CA SER A 66 12.94 4.74 -2.25
C SER A 66 13.79 5.33 -1.14
N GLU A 67 14.09 6.63 -1.27
CA GLU A 67 14.61 7.42 -0.18
C GLU A 67 13.57 7.50 0.95
N PRO A 68 13.99 7.88 2.17
CA PRO A 68 13.05 7.95 3.30
C PRO A 68 11.81 8.77 2.99
N ILE A 69 10.65 8.17 3.21
CA ILE A 69 9.35 8.82 3.12
C ILE A 69 8.93 9.18 4.54
N ARG A 70 8.63 10.45 4.79
CA ARG A 70 8.38 10.92 6.16
C ARG A 70 6.96 10.66 6.65
N LEU A 71 5.97 10.68 5.75
CA LEU A 71 4.57 10.51 6.12
C LEU A 71 3.99 9.24 5.50
N LEU A 72 3.25 8.48 6.29
CA LEU A 72 2.55 7.28 5.80
C LEU A 72 1.53 7.63 4.71
N GLU A 73 0.92 8.79 4.81
CA GLU A 73 -0.04 9.30 3.82
C GLU A 73 0.63 9.43 2.44
N SER A 74 1.83 9.98 2.39
CA SER A 74 2.60 10.09 1.14
C SER A 74 2.98 8.73 0.59
N MET A 75 3.36 7.81 1.46
CA MET A 75 3.66 6.41 1.08
C MET A 75 2.45 5.76 0.43
N ALA A 76 1.28 5.88 1.05
CA ALA A 76 0.04 5.32 0.52
C ALA A 76 -0.33 5.91 -0.83
N GLN A 77 -0.19 7.23 -0.99
CA GLN A 77 -0.44 7.90 -2.27
C GLN A 77 0.46 7.37 -3.38
N ARG A 78 1.74 7.19 -3.10
CA ARG A 78 2.70 6.66 -4.09
C ARG A 78 2.39 5.22 -4.48
N ILE A 79 1.98 4.39 -3.51
CA ILE A 79 1.55 3.01 -3.78
C ILE A 79 0.32 3.03 -4.69
N SER A 80 -0.69 3.83 -4.35
CA SER A 80 -1.91 3.96 -5.13
C SER A 80 -1.63 4.40 -6.57
N GLU A 81 -0.74 5.36 -6.78
CA GLU A 81 -0.39 5.88 -8.11
C GLU A 81 0.11 4.78 -9.03
N LYS A 82 0.83 3.79 -8.51
CA LYS A 82 1.33 2.67 -9.31
C LYS A 82 0.24 1.69 -9.73
N ILE A 83 -0.90 1.71 -9.07
CA ILE A 83 -2.02 0.79 -9.31
C ILE A 83 -3.12 1.48 -10.11
N GLN A 84 -3.42 2.74 -9.78
CA GLN A 84 -4.52 3.49 -10.39
C GLN A 84 -4.30 3.81 -11.87
N SER A 85 -3.09 3.64 -12.37
CA SER A 85 -2.80 3.81 -13.79
C SER A 85 -3.49 2.75 -14.67
N ALA A 86 -3.82 1.58 -14.11
CA ALA A 86 -4.58 0.56 -14.84
C ALA A 86 -6.03 1.01 -15.01
N LYS A 87 -6.51 1.09 -16.25
CA LYS A 87 -7.83 1.69 -16.56
C LYS A 87 -9.01 0.94 -15.95
N ILE A 88 -8.87 -0.36 -15.72
CA ILE A 88 -9.94 -1.18 -15.11
C ILE A 88 -10.11 -0.95 -13.61
N VAL A 89 -9.17 -0.24 -13.01
CA VAL A 89 -9.19 0.06 -11.57
C VAL A 89 -10.09 1.26 -11.34
N GLU A 90 -11.16 1.06 -10.57
CA GLU A 90 -12.12 2.10 -10.24
C GLU A 90 -11.80 2.77 -8.91
N LYS A 91 -11.27 2.01 -7.97
CA LYS A 91 -10.99 2.46 -6.61
C LYS A 91 -9.78 1.72 -6.07
N VAL A 92 -8.92 2.45 -5.34
CA VAL A 92 -7.79 1.86 -4.62
C VAL A 92 -7.91 2.24 -3.15
N PHE A 93 -7.84 1.25 -2.27
CA PHE A 93 -7.74 1.44 -0.84
C PHE A 93 -6.39 0.91 -0.37
N VAL A 94 -5.68 1.71 0.43
CA VAL A 94 -4.38 1.33 1.01
C VAL A 94 -4.43 1.58 2.51
N ARG A 95 -4.12 0.56 3.30
CA ARG A 95 -3.94 0.68 4.74
C ARG A 95 -2.49 0.40 5.08
N ILE A 96 -1.86 1.28 5.85
CA ILE A 96 -0.48 1.11 6.31
C ILE A 96 -0.47 1.18 7.82
N GLU A 97 -0.02 0.10 8.45
CA GLU A 97 0.21 0.00 9.89
C GLU A 97 1.70 0.11 10.18
N LYS A 98 2.02 0.79 11.28
CA LYS A 98 3.41 1.02 11.71
C LYS A 98 3.60 0.45 13.12
N PRO A 99 3.87 -0.86 13.24
CA PRO A 99 3.89 -1.54 14.54
C PRO A 99 4.95 -1.03 15.52
N GLU A 100 6.06 -0.50 15.00
CA GLU A 100 7.16 0.00 15.82
C GLU A 100 7.26 1.52 15.81
N ALA A 101 6.12 2.21 15.57
CA ALA A 101 6.09 3.66 15.60
C ALA A 101 6.57 4.20 16.97
N PRO A 102 7.36 5.29 16.98
CA PRO A 102 7.82 5.90 18.23
C PRO A 102 6.66 6.64 18.91
N LEU A 103 6.05 5.99 19.88
CA LEU A 103 4.96 6.55 20.68
C LEU A 103 5.45 6.92 22.08
N PRO A 104 4.78 7.90 22.76
CA PRO A 104 5.15 8.31 24.11
C PRO A 104 5.05 7.20 25.14
N HIS A 105 4.10 6.28 24.97
CA HIS A 105 3.83 5.18 25.88
C HIS A 105 3.58 3.89 25.12
N PRO A 106 3.84 2.70 25.75
CA PRO A 106 3.55 1.42 25.13
C PRO A 106 2.07 1.27 24.79
N GLY A 107 1.79 0.57 23.70
CA GLY A 107 0.42 0.21 23.29
C GLY A 107 -0.09 1.06 22.14
N GLY A 108 -1.11 0.50 21.50
CA GLY A 108 -1.68 1.09 20.29
C GLY A 108 -0.92 0.69 19.03
N LEU A 109 -1.64 0.68 17.92
CA LEU A 109 -1.10 0.40 16.60
C LEU A 109 -1.43 1.57 15.68
N PRO A 110 -0.47 2.46 15.41
CA PRO A 110 -0.69 3.56 14.48
C PRO A 110 -0.91 3.06 13.07
N TYR A 111 -1.85 3.65 12.38
CA TYR A 111 -2.13 3.34 10.99
C TYR A 111 -2.73 4.54 10.26
N ILE A 112 -2.67 4.50 8.94
CA ILE A 112 -3.45 5.38 8.06
C ILE A 112 -4.20 4.54 7.03
N GLU A 113 -5.29 5.10 6.53
CA GLU A 113 -6.03 4.54 5.41
C GLU A 113 -6.22 5.62 4.36
N TYR A 114 -5.96 5.25 3.12
CA TYR A 114 -6.05 6.13 1.98
C TYR A 114 -6.96 5.51 0.93
N THR A 115 -7.86 6.30 0.37
CA THR A 115 -8.75 5.86 -0.70
C THR A 115 -8.64 6.80 -1.89
N TRP A 116 -8.42 6.22 -3.06
CA TRP A 116 -8.49 6.93 -4.33
C TRP A 116 -9.67 6.39 -5.15
N ASN A 117 -10.45 7.29 -5.71
CA ASN A 117 -11.58 6.97 -6.61
C ASN A 117 -11.31 7.60 -7.97
N ARG A 118 -11.57 6.82 -9.04
CA ARG A 118 -11.45 7.32 -10.40
C ARG A 118 -12.51 8.39 -10.70
#